data_dd87cb360da469b3e80c9b6c016d6b54
#
_entry.id   dd87cb360da469b3e80c9b6c016d6b54
#
_cell.length_a   1.000
_cell.length_b   1.000
_cell.length_c   1.000
_cell.angle_alpha   90.00
_cell.angle_beta   90.00
_cell.angle_gamma   90.00
#
_symmetry.space_group_name_H-M   'P 1'
#
loop_
_entity.id
_entity.type
_entity.pdbx_description
1 polymer ?
#
loop_
_entity_poly.entity_id
_entity_poly.type
_entity_poly.pdbx_seq_one_letter_code
_entity_poly.pdbx_strand_id
1 'polypeptide(L)'
;MRKHLFAATLLAGLLALCVASVAAADTIKPKVDNFILFVDYSGSMAMTGDTVKGVKIKNAKELIGKMNAEIPTLGYKSGVATFAPYESLLAPTTYTKAAVANAAAGIKTDYEIYGRNTPMGMGLKDLDSTLAGLSGRTAVIIFTDGDSNYGSDPVAEAKALYAKYQGRLCFHVVSYADNARGKMVVDEIRALSRCTVPADAAALGDAATLKQFVRDVFYETVAEAPAPARSMAPAKKQCETITFGNLNFDFNKFQITKEMEPALEQALVLLKESACDKFTITGHTDNIGGVPYNQKLSERRAASVAKWLTDHGFNASRLNPQGKGKLEPKFDNNTAEGRHLNRRVEISTN
;
A
#
# COMPACT_ATOMS: atom_id res chain seq x y z
N MET A 1 61.25 65.51 25.52
CA MET A 1 60.34 65.55 24.36
C MET A 1 60.16 64.12 23.83
N ARG A 2 59.12 63.43 24.18
CA ARG A 2 58.71 62.10 23.59
C ARG A 2 57.21 62.14 23.41
N LYS A 3 56.78 62.05 22.15
CA LYS A 3 55.41 62.07 21.72
C LYS A 3 54.90 60.57 21.85
N HIS A 4 53.83 60.39 22.63
CA HIS A 4 53.15 59.10 22.69
C HIS A 4 52.01 59.08 21.67
N LEU A 5 52.12 58.19 20.67
CA LEU A 5 51.03 57.87 19.75
C LEU A 5 50.12 56.81 20.44
N PHE A 6 48.85 57.19 20.61
CA PHE A 6 47.81 56.16 20.96
C PHE A 6 47.25 55.53 19.69
N ALA A 7 47.47 54.22 19.55
CA ALA A 7 46.83 53.44 18.52
C ALA A 7 45.52 52.91 19.09
N ALA A 8 44.40 53.31 18.49
CA ALA A 8 43.09 52.74 18.81
C ALA A 8 42.85 51.51 17.95
N THR A 9 42.80 50.33 18.56
CA THR A 9 42.41 49.07 17.94
C THR A 9 40.89 48.93 17.96
N LEU A 10 40.28 49.01 16.78
CA LEU A 10 38.86 48.65 16.57
C LEU A 10 38.72 47.13 16.58
N LEU A 11 38.03 46.61 17.57
CA LEU A 11 37.64 45.19 17.64
C LEU A 11 36.29 45.02 16.96
N ALA A 12 36.29 44.55 15.72
CA ALA A 12 35.07 44.15 14.99
C ALA A 12 34.59 42.80 15.48
N GLY A 13 33.56 42.76 16.34
CA GLY A 13 32.90 41.56 16.77
C GLY A 13 32.05 40.99 15.64
N LEU A 14 32.46 39.85 15.07
CA LEU A 14 31.66 39.04 14.13
C LEU A 14 30.60 38.27 14.94
N LEU A 15 29.35 38.73 14.93
CA LEU A 15 28.23 38.02 15.49
C LEU A 15 27.81 36.91 14.49
N ALA A 16 28.30 35.69 14.70
CA ALA A 16 27.85 34.54 13.94
C ALA A 16 26.41 34.18 14.37
N LEU A 17 25.43 34.55 13.54
CA LEU A 17 24.06 34.05 13.67
C LEU A 17 24.05 32.56 13.34
N CYS A 18 24.05 31.70 14.36
CA CYS A 18 23.67 30.27 14.21
C CYS A 18 22.17 30.19 13.89
N VAL A 19 21.83 30.10 12.61
CA VAL A 19 20.49 29.70 12.19
C VAL A 19 20.40 28.21 12.46
N ALA A 20 19.85 27.86 13.61
CA ALA A 20 19.41 26.47 13.87
C ALA A 20 18.26 26.18 12.91
N SER A 21 18.53 25.40 11.88
CA SER A 21 17.49 24.79 11.04
C SER A 21 16.68 23.84 11.93
N VAL A 22 15.49 24.26 12.33
CA VAL A 22 14.50 23.37 12.93
C VAL A 22 14.09 22.43 11.79
N ALA A 23 14.59 21.20 11.83
CA ALA A 23 14.10 20.14 10.95
C ALA A 23 12.61 19.95 11.27
N ALA A 24 11.74 20.15 10.28
CA ALA A 24 10.34 19.84 10.39
C ALA A 24 10.23 18.34 10.73
N ALA A 25 9.47 18.02 11.79
CA ALA A 25 9.24 16.64 12.16
C ALA A 25 8.27 16.04 11.14
N ASP A 26 8.71 14.99 10.44
CA ASP A 26 7.86 14.24 9.52
C ASP A 26 6.63 13.72 10.27
N THR A 27 5.44 14.07 9.81
CA THR A 27 4.20 13.50 10.34
C THR A 27 3.93 12.15 9.69
N ILE A 28 3.53 11.17 10.49
CA ILE A 28 3.16 9.83 10.02
C ILE A 28 1.65 9.66 9.98
N LYS A 29 1.13 9.05 8.92
CA LYS A 29 -0.30 8.75 8.74
C LYS A 29 -0.52 7.25 8.54
N PRO A 30 -1.64 6.69 9.07
CA PRO A 30 -1.93 5.28 8.89
C PRO A 30 -2.29 4.95 7.44
N LYS A 31 -1.72 3.86 6.88
CA LYS A 31 -2.10 3.26 5.60
C LYS A 31 -3.30 2.32 5.73
N VAL A 32 -3.50 1.79 6.92
CA VAL A 32 -4.57 0.83 7.24
C VAL A 32 -5.34 1.30 8.47
N ASP A 33 -6.58 0.87 8.59
CA ASP A 33 -7.43 1.18 9.73
C ASP A 33 -7.38 0.04 10.76
N ASN A 34 -7.14 -1.19 10.26
CA ASN A 34 -7.10 -2.38 11.10
C ASN A 34 -5.92 -3.27 10.69
N PHE A 35 -5.47 -4.10 11.64
CA PHE A 35 -4.56 -5.21 11.32
C PHE A 35 -4.83 -6.45 12.16
N ILE A 36 -4.57 -7.62 11.55
CA ILE A 36 -4.65 -8.92 12.22
C ILE A 36 -3.30 -9.61 12.06
N LEU A 37 -2.71 -10.03 13.18
CA LEU A 37 -1.58 -10.95 13.20
C LEU A 37 -2.15 -12.38 13.16
N PHE A 38 -1.93 -13.09 12.08
CA PHE A 38 -2.51 -14.40 11.82
C PHE A 38 -1.41 -15.46 11.72
N VAL A 39 -1.35 -16.31 12.71
CA VAL A 39 -0.19 -17.17 12.97
C VAL A 39 -0.52 -18.63 12.69
N ASP A 40 0.28 -19.24 11.86
CA ASP A 40 0.26 -20.67 11.60
C ASP A 40 0.69 -21.44 12.85
N TYR A 41 -0.22 -22.26 13.37
CA TYR A 41 0.00 -23.07 14.57
C TYR A 41 0.02 -24.58 14.24
N SER A 42 0.48 -24.89 13.02
CA SER A 42 0.62 -26.28 12.53
C SER A 42 1.83 -26.99 13.08
N GLY A 43 1.87 -28.31 12.87
CA GLY A 43 3.02 -29.13 13.29
C GLY A 43 4.33 -28.75 12.61
N SER A 44 4.29 -28.35 11.33
CA SER A 44 5.49 -27.92 10.60
C SER A 44 6.12 -26.65 11.18
N MET A 45 5.32 -25.71 11.72
CA MET A 45 5.82 -24.53 12.40
C MET A 45 6.49 -24.82 13.76
N ALA A 46 6.16 -25.95 14.40
CA ALA A 46 6.87 -26.40 15.60
C ALA A 46 8.23 -27.07 15.32
N MET A 47 8.58 -27.23 14.06
CA MET A 47 9.86 -27.82 13.63
C MET A 47 10.93 -26.75 13.38
N THR A 48 12.18 -27.17 13.44
CA THR A 48 13.29 -26.39 12.92
C THR A 48 13.25 -26.42 11.40
N GLY A 49 13.48 -25.27 10.76
CA GLY A 49 13.59 -25.17 9.30
C GLY A 49 14.89 -24.53 8.88
N ASP A 50 15.18 -24.54 7.58
CA ASP A 50 16.40 -23.94 7.02
C ASP A 50 16.30 -22.42 6.87
N THR A 51 15.09 -21.86 6.95
CA THR A 51 14.80 -20.44 6.74
C THR A 51 15.12 -19.54 7.93
N VAL A 52 15.04 -20.07 9.15
CA VAL A 52 15.34 -19.32 10.38
C VAL A 52 16.10 -20.18 11.38
N LYS A 53 16.89 -19.55 12.26
CA LYS A 53 17.55 -20.28 13.34
C LYS A 53 16.51 -20.79 14.37
N GLY A 54 16.52 -22.10 14.63
CA GLY A 54 15.65 -22.74 15.62
C GLY A 54 14.24 -23.03 15.13
N VAL A 55 13.32 -23.14 16.05
CA VAL A 55 11.93 -23.54 15.80
C VAL A 55 11.16 -22.37 15.17
N LYS A 56 10.48 -22.60 14.04
CA LYS A 56 9.79 -21.56 13.27
C LYS A 56 8.75 -20.78 14.11
N ILE A 57 7.92 -21.45 14.90
CA ILE A 57 6.93 -20.77 15.74
C ILE A 57 7.55 -19.92 16.86
N LYS A 58 8.70 -20.32 17.42
CA LYS A 58 9.43 -19.50 18.40
C LYS A 58 9.93 -18.21 17.75
N ASN A 59 10.53 -18.33 16.57
CA ASN A 59 10.95 -17.17 15.80
C ASN A 59 9.77 -16.27 15.41
N ALA A 60 8.62 -16.82 14.99
CA ALA A 60 7.42 -16.05 14.67
C ALA A 60 6.93 -15.24 15.89
N LYS A 61 6.88 -15.85 17.07
CA LYS A 61 6.51 -15.15 18.32
C LYS A 61 7.47 -14.02 18.66
N GLU A 62 8.78 -14.23 18.54
CA GLU A 62 9.79 -13.19 18.77
C GLU A 62 9.68 -12.05 17.73
N LEU A 63 9.45 -12.40 16.46
CA LEU A 63 9.30 -11.44 15.37
C LEU A 63 8.04 -10.58 15.56
N ILE A 64 6.93 -11.18 16.01
CA ILE A 64 5.70 -10.45 16.39
C ILE A 64 5.99 -9.44 17.50
N GLY A 65 6.76 -9.83 18.52
CA GLY A 65 7.16 -8.93 19.60
C GLY A 65 7.98 -7.73 19.10
N LYS A 66 8.98 -7.98 18.25
CA LYS A 66 9.80 -6.95 17.62
C LYS A 66 8.96 -6.04 16.72
N MET A 67 8.11 -6.62 15.88
CA MET A 67 7.20 -5.88 15.00
C MET A 67 6.25 -4.98 15.81
N ASN A 68 5.64 -5.51 16.87
CA ASN A 68 4.76 -4.75 17.75
C ASN A 68 5.47 -3.56 18.42
N ALA A 69 6.76 -3.69 18.72
CA ALA A 69 7.54 -2.57 19.26
C ALA A 69 7.70 -1.42 18.25
N GLU A 70 7.81 -1.74 16.96
CA GLU A 70 7.99 -0.77 15.88
C GLU A 70 6.67 -0.16 15.38
N ILE A 71 5.52 -0.84 15.51
CA ILE A 71 4.22 -0.32 15.04
C ILE A 71 3.85 0.95 15.83
N PRO A 72 3.64 2.11 15.18
CA PRO A 72 3.23 3.33 15.86
C PRO A 72 1.77 3.27 16.31
N THR A 73 1.40 4.01 17.33
CA THR A 73 0.02 4.08 17.84
C THR A 73 -0.75 5.16 17.06
N LEU A 74 -1.37 4.77 15.93
CA LEU A 74 -2.08 5.68 15.01
C LEU A 74 -3.60 5.39 14.94
N GLY A 75 -4.18 4.86 16.00
CA GLY A 75 -5.64 4.65 16.09
C GLY A 75 -6.13 3.37 15.42
N TYR A 76 -5.27 2.43 15.07
CA TYR A 76 -5.66 1.13 14.50
C TYR A 76 -6.60 0.33 15.42
N LYS A 77 -7.40 -0.56 14.82
CA LYS A 77 -7.86 -1.77 15.52
C LYS A 77 -6.89 -2.91 15.24
N SER A 78 -6.61 -3.71 16.27
CA SER A 78 -5.72 -4.87 16.14
C SER A 78 -6.35 -6.15 16.65
N GLY A 79 -6.07 -7.25 15.99
CA GLY A 79 -6.41 -8.59 16.44
C GLY A 79 -5.21 -9.53 16.33
N VAL A 80 -5.27 -10.63 17.08
CA VAL A 80 -4.29 -11.71 17.01
C VAL A 80 -5.06 -13.03 16.96
N ALA A 81 -4.81 -13.85 15.98
CA ALA A 81 -5.41 -15.16 15.84
C ALA A 81 -4.40 -16.19 15.34
N THR A 82 -4.66 -17.45 15.63
CA THR A 82 -3.92 -18.59 15.07
C THR A 82 -4.81 -19.34 14.07
N PHE A 83 -4.21 -20.17 13.25
CA PHE A 83 -4.92 -21.23 12.53
C PHE A 83 -4.17 -22.57 12.69
N ALA A 84 -4.87 -23.68 12.44
CA ALA A 84 -4.37 -25.03 12.68
C ALA A 84 -4.18 -25.38 14.19
N PRO A 85 -5.19 -25.19 15.06
CA PRO A 85 -6.56 -24.74 14.82
C PRO A 85 -6.74 -23.21 14.81
N TYR A 86 -7.91 -22.75 14.28
CA TYR A 86 -8.30 -21.35 14.42
C TYR A 86 -8.65 -21.03 15.88
N GLU A 87 -8.00 -20.00 16.40
CA GLU A 87 -8.25 -19.46 17.73
C GLU A 87 -8.05 -17.94 17.73
N SER A 88 -9.02 -17.19 18.23
CA SER A 88 -8.90 -15.75 18.42
C SER A 88 -8.27 -15.45 19.76
N LEU A 89 -6.97 -15.12 19.78
CA LEU A 89 -6.23 -14.76 21.00
C LEU A 89 -6.50 -13.31 21.43
N LEU A 90 -6.84 -12.45 20.47
CA LEU A 90 -7.29 -11.09 20.67
C LEU A 90 -8.31 -10.75 19.61
N ALA A 91 -9.57 -10.59 20.00
CA ALA A 91 -10.59 -10.05 19.10
C ALA A 91 -10.25 -8.60 18.71
N PRO A 92 -10.59 -8.15 17.49
CA PRO A 92 -10.27 -6.80 17.04
C PRO A 92 -10.75 -5.73 18.02
N THR A 93 -9.79 -4.98 18.56
CA THR A 93 -10.01 -3.89 19.51
C THR A 93 -9.03 -2.75 19.22
N THR A 94 -9.23 -1.60 19.84
CA THR A 94 -8.29 -0.46 19.73
C THR A 94 -6.87 -0.93 20.05
N TYR A 95 -5.96 -0.67 19.12
CA TYR A 95 -4.57 -1.11 19.24
C TYR A 95 -3.86 -0.49 20.41
N THR A 96 -3.30 -1.34 21.23
CA THR A 96 -2.25 -0.99 22.20
C THR A 96 -1.12 -2.01 22.11
N LYS A 97 0.11 -1.57 22.27
CA LYS A 97 1.27 -2.49 22.28
C LYS A 97 1.12 -3.57 23.34
N ALA A 98 0.54 -3.24 24.51
CA ALA A 98 0.33 -4.18 25.60
C ALA A 98 -0.70 -5.27 25.26
N ALA A 99 -1.83 -4.92 24.62
CA ALA A 99 -2.84 -5.90 24.24
C ALA A 99 -2.29 -6.93 23.27
N VAL A 100 -1.57 -6.49 22.22
CA VAL A 100 -0.93 -7.37 21.25
C VAL A 100 0.18 -8.21 21.89
N ALA A 101 1.00 -7.62 22.76
CA ALA A 101 2.06 -8.35 23.47
C ALA A 101 1.49 -9.46 24.36
N ASN A 102 0.41 -9.18 25.10
CA ASN A 102 -0.26 -10.17 25.95
C ASN A 102 -0.86 -11.31 25.12
N ALA A 103 -1.52 -10.99 24.00
CA ALA A 103 -2.06 -12.00 23.09
C ALA A 103 -0.95 -12.87 22.48
N ALA A 104 0.13 -12.25 22.01
CA ALA A 104 1.28 -12.97 21.46
C ALA A 104 1.96 -13.85 22.51
N ALA A 105 1.99 -13.43 23.78
CA ALA A 105 2.49 -14.26 24.87
C ALA A 105 1.70 -15.57 25.01
N GLY A 106 0.39 -15.57 24.68
CA GLY A 106 -0.48 -16.75 24.66
C GLY A 106 -0.14 -17.77 23.59
N ILE A 107 0.60 -17.40 22.54
CA ILE A 107 1.07 -18.35 21.52
C ILE A 107 2.03 -19.35 22.17
N LYS A 108 1.57 -20.61 22.31
CA LYS A 108 2.41 -21.69 22.82
C LYS A 108 3.46 -22.05 21.78
N THR A 109 4.67 -22.30 22.20
CA THR A 109 5.78 -22.66 21.31
C THR A 109 6.37 -24.04 21.58
N ASP A 110 5.76 -24.74 22.52
CA ASP A 110 6.07 -26.13 22.90
C ASP A 110 4.77 -26.91 22.88
N TYR A 111 4.55 -27.70 21.82
CA TYR A 111 3.36 -28.50 21.59
C TYR A 111 3.67 -29.74 20.75
N GLU A 112 2.85 -30.77 20.86
CA GLU A 112 3.02 -32.00 20.10
C GLU A 112 2.83 -31.76 18.61
N ILE A 113 3.76 -32.26 17.81
CA ILE A 113 3.80 -32.14 16.35
C ILE A 113 2.96 -33.24 15.70
N TYR A 114 2.94 -34.42 16.32
CA TYR A 114 2.31 -35.61 15.75
C TYR A 114 0.78 -35.46 15.57
N GLY A 115 0.31 -35.77 14.37
CA GLY A 115 -1.11 -35.70 14.03
C GLY A 115 -1.65 -34.27 13.77
N ARG A 116 -0.82 -33.23 13.81
CA ARG A 116 -1.24 -31.86 13.46
C ARG A 116 -1.12 -31.59 11.98
N ASN A 117 -2.27 -31.48 11.34
CA ASN A 117 -2.40 -31.03 9.97
C ASN A 117 -2.33 -29.52 9.86
N THR A 118 -2.09 -29.02 8.65
CA THR A 118 -2.08 -27.59 8.33
C THR A 118 -3.29 -27.25 7.45
N PRO A 119 -4.48 -27.02 8.04
CA PRO A 119 -5.68 -26.60 7.30
C PRO A 119 -5.68 -25.09 7.04
N MET A 120 -4.67 -24.56 6.32
CA MET A 120 -4.52 -23.11 6.09
C MET A 120 -5.74 -22.52 5.39
N GLY A 121 -6.30 -23.21 4.39
CA GLY A 121 -7.51 -22.73 3.71
C GLY A 121 -8.70 -22.61 4.65
N MET A 122 -8.92 -23.61 5.52
CA MET A 122 -9.96 -23.52 6.55
C MET A 122 -9.72 -22.37 7.53
N GLY A 123 -8.46 -22.14 7.93
CA GLY A 123 -8.11 -21.01 8.77
C GLY A 123 -8.44 -19.65 8.13
N LEU A 124 -8.16 -19.50 6.83
CA LEU A 124 -8.55 -18.31 6.07
C LEU A 124 -10.07 -18.14 6.00
N LYS A 125 -10.81 -19.23 5.82
CA LYS A 125 -12.28 -19.22 5.84
C LYS A 125 -12.83 -18.79 7.20
N ASP A 126 -12.26 -19.29 8.30
CA ASP A 126 -12.67 -18.94 9.66
C ASP A 126 -12.36 -17.47 10.00
N LEU A 127 -11.26 -16.93 9.43
CA LEU A 127 -10.89 -15.52 9.55
C LEU A 127 -11.96 -14.57 8.99
N ASP A 128 -12.79 -15.05 8.05
CA ASP A 128 -13.87 -14.27 7.45
C ASP A 128 -14.83 -13.67 8.49
N SER A 129 -15.14 -14.41 9.55
CA SER A 129 -16.00 -13.93 10.63
C SER A 129 -15.41 -12.72 11.38
N THR A 130 -14.10 -12.71 11.56
CA THR A 130 -13.37 -11.58 12.16
C THR A 130 -13.33 -10.37 11.20
N LEU A 131 -13.06 -10.61 9.92
CA LEU A 131 -13.01 -9.55 8.90
C LEU A 131 -14.36 -8.89 8.67
N ALA A 132 -15.46 -9.64 8.76
CA ALA A 132 -16.81 -9.12 8.58
C ALA A 132 -17.19 -8.04 9.60
N GLY A 133 -16.62 -8.08 10.81
CA GLY A 133 -16.81 -7.07 11.87
C GLY A 133 -15.95 -5.81 11.71
N LEU A 134 -15.10 -5.73 10.70
CA LEU A 134 -14.17 -4.62 10.50
C LEU A 134 -14.64 -3.69 9.37
N SER A 135 -14.55 -2.39 9.59
CA SER A 135 -14.69 -1.35 8.56
C SER A 135 -13.33 -0.79 8.19
N GLY A 136 -13.20 -0.21 6.98
CA GLY A 136 -11.94 0.36 6.53
C GLY A 136 -10.92 -0.68 6.01
N ARG A 137 -9.69 -0.23 5.80
CA ARG A 137 -8.59 -1.03 5.23
C ARG A 137 -7.99 -1.93 6.29
N THR A 138 -7.88 -3.21 6.00
CA THR A 138 -7.38 -4.22 6.93
C THR A 138 -6.15 -4.92 6.35
N ALA A 139 -5.03 -4.85 7.05
CA ALA A 139 -3.85 -5.66 6.79
C ALA A 139 -3.95 -6.96 7.61
N VAL A 140 -3.78 -8.11 6.96
CA VAL A 140 -3.60 -9.39 7.64
C VAL A 140 -2.17 -9.84 7.42
N ILE A 141 -1.40 -9.89 8.49
CA ILE A 141 -0.01 -10.33 8.45
C ILE A 141 0.01 -11.81 8.83
N ILE A 142 0.27 -12.65 7.84
CA ILE A 142 0.24 -14.12 7.96
C ILE A 142 1.67 -14.63 8.21
N PHE A 143 1.90 -15.31 9.32
CA PHE A 143 3.15 -15.99 9.64
C PHE A 143 2.97 -17.48 9.37
N THR A 144 3.56 -18.01 8.28
CA THR A 144 3.34 -19.39 7.86
C THR A 144 4.50 -19.92 7.03
N ASP A 145 4.70 -21.24 7.03
CA ASP A 145 5.55 -21.92 6.07
C ASP A 145 4.78 -22.37 4.80
N GLY A 146 3.48 -22.09 4.74
CA GLY A 146 2.64 -22.37 3.58
C GLY A 146 2.39 -23.85 3.29
N ASP A 147 2.91 -24.77 4.10
CA ASP A 147 2.79 -26.23 3.87
C ASP A 147 1.39 -26.76 4.21
N SER A 148 0.37 -26.28 3.49
CA SER A 148 -1.03 -26.71 3.63
C SER A 148 -1.20 -28.15 3.13
N ASN A 149 -1.67 -29.04 4.00
CA ASN A 149 -1.81 -30.46 3.71
C ASN A 149 -3.20 -31.03 4.00
N TYR A 150 -4.14 -30.21 4.44
CA TYR A 150 -5.50 -30.61 4.79
C TYR A 150 -6.51 -29.49 4.58
N GLY A 151 -7.75 -29.85 4.25
CA GLY A 151 -8.86 -28.90 4.12
C GLY A 151 -8.97 -28.25 2.74
N SER A 152 -9.56 -27.06 2.69
CA SER A 152 -9.73 -26.29 1.45
C SER A 152 -8.40 -25.68 0.96
N ASP A 153 -8.37 -25.39 -0.33
CA ASP A 153 -7.22 -24.74 -0.98
C ASP A 153 -7.00 -23.31 -0.43
N PRO A 154 -5.85 -23.01 0.19
CA PRO A 154 -5.58 -21.71 0.79
C PRO A 154 -5.55 -20.57 -0.23
N VAL A 155 -5.13 -20.81 -1.46
CA VAL A 155 -5.10 -19.78 -2.52
C VAL A 155 -6.52 -19.46 -2.97
N ALA A 156 -7.38 -20.46 -3.13
CA ALA A 156 -8.78 -20.26 -3.47
C ALA A 156 -9.53 -19.49 -2.37
N GLU A 157 -9.31 -19.82 -1.09
CA GLU A 157 -9.92 -19.10 0.03
C GLU A 157 -9.40 -17.65 0.15
N ALA A 158 -8.10 -17.43 -0.01
CA ALA A 158 -7.54 -16.08 -0.05
C ALA A 158 -8.15 -15.24 -1.18
N LYS A 159 -8.30 -15.83 -2.37
CA LYS A 159 -8.94 -15.19 -3.53
C LYS A 159 -10.40 -14.86 -3.26
N ALA A 160 -11.14 -15.75 -2.60
CA ALA A 160 -12.54 -15.51 -2.21
C ALA A 160 -12.65 -14.35 -1.21
N LEU A 161 -11.74 -14.25 -0.23
CA LEU A 161 -11.68 -13.13 0.71
C LEU A 161 -11.34 -11.81 0.02
N TYR A 162 -10.39 -11.79 -0.91
CA TYR A 162 -10.12 -10.58 -1.72
C TYR A 162 -11.33 -10.14 -2.54
N ALA A 163 -12.05 -11.08 -3.15
CA ALA A 163 -13.27 -10.78 -3.90
C ALA A 163 -14.39 -10.23 -2.99
N LYS A 164 -14.52 -10.77 -1.76
CA LYS A 164 -15.53 -10.32 -0.79
C LYS A 164 -15.24 -8.95 -0.22
N TYR A 165 -13.98 -8.66 0.09
CA TYR A 165 -13.58 -7.43 0.79
C TYR A 165 -12.97 -6.36 -0.12
N GLN A 166 -13.06 -6.46 -1.40
CA GLN A 166 -12.60 -5.59 -2.49
C GLN A 166 -11.87 -4.30 -2.04
N GLY A 167 -10.56 -4.23 -2.27
CA GLY A 167 -9.74 -3.03 -1.96
C GLY A 167 -9.56 -2.70 -0.47
N ARG A 168 -10.31 -3.36 0.43
CA ARG A 168 -10.18 -3.14 1.89
C ARG A 168 -9.32 -4.18 2.61
N LEU A 169 -8.98 -5.28 1.96
CA LEU A 169 -8.18 -6.37 2.53
C LEU A 169 -6.81 -6.43 1.85
N CYS A 170 -5.76 -6.62 2.63
CA CYS A 170 -4.44 -6.94 2.13
C CYS A 170 -3.77 -8.03 2.97
N PHE A 171 -3.35 -9.12 2.32
CA PHE A 171 -2.52 -10.15 2.95
C PHE A 171 -1.04 -9.81 2.77
N HIS A 172 -0.30 -9.82 3.87
CA HIS A 172 1.15 -9.70 3.91
C HIS A 172 1.71 -10.99 4.50
N VAL A 173 2.27 -11.86 3.65
CA VAL A 173 2.74 -13.16 4.11
C VAL A 173 4.21 -13.09 4.51
N VAL A 174 4.47 -13.31 5.81
CA VAL A 174 5.81 -13.52 6.36
C VAL A 174 6.14 -15.00 6.20
N SER A 175 7.01 -15.31 5.24
CA SER A 175 7.30 -16.67 4.81
C SER A 175 8.33 -17.36 5.71
N TYR A 176 7.96 -18.55 6.19
CA TYR A 176 8.82 -19.55 6.81
C TYR A 176 9.02 -20.76 5.90
N ALA A 177 8.63 -20.66 4.61
CA ALA A 177 8.62 -21.77 3.68
C ALA A 177 10.04 -22.34 3.43
N ASP A 178 10.22 -23.60 3.71
CA ASP A 178 11.47 -24.36 3.55
C ASP A 178 11.35 -25.49 2.51
N ASN A 179 10.16 -25.68 1.94
CA ASN A 179 9.92 -26.65 0.86
C ASN A 179 9.21 -26.03 -0.34
N ALA A 180 9.20 -26.74 -1.47
CA ALA A 180 8.67 -26.23 -2.74
C ALA A 180 7.15 -25.95 -2.69
N ARG A 181 6.36 -26.80 -2.02
CA ARG A 181 4.91 -26.64 -1.91
C ARG A 181 4.55 -25.42 -1.08
N GLY A 182 5.18 -25.25 0.08
CA GLY A 182 4.95 -24.08 0.93
C GLY A 182 5.32 -22.78 0.22
N LYS A 183 6.46 -22.75 -0.48
CA LYS A 183 6.86 -21.59 -1.31
C LYS A 183 5.83 -21.27 -2.38
N MET A 184 5.32 -22.26 -3.09
CA MET A 184 4.30 -22.07 -4.12
C MET A 184 3.03 -21.43 -3.54
N VAL A 185 2.50 -21.94 -2.43
CA VAL A 185 1.30 -21.39 -1.77
C VAL A 185 1.53 -19.95 -1.32
N VAL A 186 2.66 -19.68 -0.70
CA VAL A 186 3.03 -18.32 -0.26
C VAL A 186 3.10 -17.36 -1.44
N ASP A 187 3.77 -17.75 -2.52
CA ASP A 187 3.96 -16.89 -3.69
C ASP A 187 2.65 -16.65 -4.44
N GLU A 188 1.80 -17.65 -4.56
CA GLU A 188 0.47 -17.50 -5.16
C GLU A 188 -0.43 -16.54 -4.34
N ILE A 189 -0.45 -16.66 -3.01
CA ILE A 189 -1.20 -15.71 -2.16
C ILE A 189 -0.64 -14.30 -2.28
N ARG A 190 0.67 -14.13 -2.30
CA ARG A 190 1.34 -12.83 -2.51
C ARG A 190 0.98 -12.21 -3.86
N ALA A 191 0.84 -13.03 -4.89
CA ALA A 191 0.52 -12.57 -6.25
C ALA A 191 -0.94 -12.13 -6.44
N LEU A 192 -1.85 -12.45 -5.52
CA LEU A 192 -3.27 -12.10 -5.62
C LEU A 192 -3.53 -10.59 -5.58
N SER A 193 -2.64 -9.80 -5.00
CA SER A 193 -2.83 -8.36 -4.89
C SER A 193 -1.51 -7.59 -4.89
N ARG A 194 -1.53 -6.40 -5.51
CA ARG A 194 -0.40 -5.47 -5.51
C ARG A 194 -0.18 -4.76 -4.16
N CYS A 195 -1.13 -4.84 -3.23
CA CYS A 195 -0.99 -4.25 -1.91
C CYS A 195 -0.02 -5.04 -1.02
N THR A 196 0.27 -6.29 -1.36
CA THR A 196 1.15 -7.17 -0.59
C THR A 196 2.58 -6.61 -0.52
N VAL A 197 3.09 -6.48 0.69
CA VAL A 197 4.52 -6.29 0.96
C VAL A 197 5.11 -7.68 1.25
N PRO A 198 5.91 -8.25 0.34
CA PRO A 198 6.47 -9.57 0.55
C PRO A 198 7.54 -9.51 1.65
N ALA A 199 7.58 -10.52 2.52
CA ALA A 199 8.57 -10.61 3.58
C ALA A 199 8.95 -12.06 3.89
N ASP A 200 10.24 -12.31 4.01
CA ASP A 200 10.75 -13.60 4.48
C ASP A 200 11.21 -13.45 5.94
N ALA A 201 10.86 -14.40 6.77
CA ALA A 201 11.14 -14.35 8.20
C ALA A 201 12.63 -14.15 8.51
N ALA A 202 13.52 -14.77 7.73
CA ALA A 202 14.96 -14.57 7.86
C ALA A 202 15.37 -13.10 7.63
N ALA A 203 14.85 -12.46 6.59
CA ALA A 203 15.15 -11.07 6.27
C ALA A 203 14.64 -10.11 7.35
N LEU A 204 13.45 -10.39 7.90
CA LEU A 204 12.87 -9.60 9.00
C LEU A 204 13.60 -9.78 10.35
N GLY A 205 14.55 -10.70 10.44
CA GLY A 205 15.49 -10.79 11.55
C GLY A 205 16.38 -9.54 11.69
N ASP A 206 16.67 -8.86 10.58
CA ASP A 206 17.37 -7.59 10.54
C ASP A 206 16.45 -6.43 10.96
N ALA A 207 16.92 -5.59 11.89
CA ALA A 207 16.11 -4.53 12.47
C ALA A 207 15.73 -3.44 11.46
N ALA A 208 16.59 -3.12 10.49
CA ALA A 208 16.29 -2.09 9.49
C ALA A 208 15.23 -2.60 8.49
N THR A 209 15.36 -3.86 8.07
CA THR A 209 14.39 -4.56 7.20
C THR A 209 13.03 -4.68 7.87
N LEU A 210 12.99 -5.05 9.15
CA LEU A 210 11.75 -5.10 9.93
C LEU A 210 11.08 -3.72 10.03
N LYS A 211 11.85 -2.69 10.34
CA LYS A 211 11.34 -1.31 10.42
C LYS A 211 10.81 -0.82 9.07
N GLN A 212 11.48 -1.17 7.97
CA GLN A 212 11.00 -0.86 6.63
C GLN A 212 9.68 -1.58 6.34
N PHE A 213 9.58 -2.88 6.63
CA PHE A 213 8.35 -3.65 6.47
C PHE A 213 7.19 -3.03 7.25
N VAL A 214 7.41 -2.66 8.53
CA VAL A 214 6.38 -1.99 9.34
C VAL A 214 5.94 -0.68 8.70
N ARG A 215 6.86 0.14 8.19
CA ARG A 215 6.55 1.38 7.48
C ARG A 215 5.71 1.11 6.23
N ASP A 216 6.13 0.14 5.42
CA ASP A 216 5.46 -0.16 4.15
C ASP A 216 4.04 -0.69 4.34
N VAL A 217 3.78 -1.43 5.42
CA VAL A 217 2.45 -2.00 5.73
C VAL A 217 1.56 -1.01 6.47
N PHE A 218 2.07 -0.33 7.50
CA PHE A 218 1.22 0.32 8.51
C PHE A 218 1.05 1.83 8.32
N TYR A 219 2.07 2.54 7.86
CA TYR A 219 2.01 4.00 7.80
C TYR A 219 2.85 4.57 6.65
N GLU A 220 2.56 5.80 6.31
CA GLU A 220 3.38 6.61 5.41
C GLU A 220 3.91 7.84 6.15
N THR A 221 5.10 8.27 5.75
CA THR A 221 5.67 9.54 6.23
C THR A 221 5.18 10.64 5.32
N VAL A 222 4.47 11.59 5.90
CA VAL A 222 4.05 12.81 5.20
C VAL A 222 5.00 13.90 5.65
N ALA A 223 5.79 14.43 4.73
CA ALA A 223 6.62 15.60 5.03
C ALA A 223 5.71 16.72 5.54
N GLU A 224 5.93 17.17 6.77
CA GLU A 224 5.22 18.35 7.27
C GLU A 224 5.68 19.54 6.45
N ALA A 225 4.73 20.23 5.83
CA ALA A 225 5.03 21.51 5.23
C ALA A 225 5.64 22.42 6.32
N PRO A 226 6.75 23.11 6.05
CA PRO A 226 7.41 23.95 7.07
C PRO A 226 6.39 24.86 7.74
N ALA A 227 6.42 24.91 9.07
CA ALA A 227 5.53 25.73 9.89
C ALA A 227 5.46 27.16 9.36
N PRO A 228 4.28 27.77 9.24
CA PRO A 228 4.15 29.08 8.62
C PRO A 228 4.93 30.12 9.44
N ALA A 229 5.98 30.66 8.85
CA ALA A 229 6.58 31.90 9.32
C ALA A 229 5.48 32.97 9.34
N ARG A 230 5.36 33.69 10.46
CA ARG A 230 4.34 34.70 10.71
C ARG A 230 4.09 35.56 9.46
N SER A 231 2.81 35.51 9.02
CA SER A 231 2.15 36.56 8.23
C SER A 231 2.86 37.05 6.96
N MET A 232 2.72 36.27 5.89
CA MET A 232 2.58 36.82 4.52
C MET A 232 1.52 35.96 3.80
N ALA A 233 0.77 36.55 2.89
CA ALA A 233 -0.43 36.05 2.21
C ALA A 233 -0.43 34.57 1.81
N PRO A 234 -1.61 33.88 1.68
CA PRO A 234 -1.73 32.43 1.53
C PRO A 234 -0.92 31.95 0.33
N ALA A 235 0.14 31.16 0.61
CA ALA A 235 0.90 30.47 -0.42
C ALA A 235 -0.05 29.49 -1.12
N LYS A 236 -0.21 29.61 -2.43
CA LYS A 236 -0.97 28.68 -3.29
C LYS A 236 -0.40 27.27 -3.06
N LYS A 237 -1.26 26.30 -2.70
CA LYS A 237 -0.91 24.88 -2.70
C LYS A 237 -0.25 24.54 -4.03
N GLN A 238 0.93 23.93 -4.02
CA GLN A 238 1.59 23.52 -5.24
C GLN A 238 0.77 22.43 -5.94
N CYS A 239 0.65 22.55 -7.25
CA CYS A 239 -0.03 21.60 -8.11
C CYS A 239 0.87 20.38 -8.28
N GLU A 240 0.51 19.25 -7.65
CA GLU A 240 1.20 17.98 -7.83
C GLU A 240 0.68 17.27 -9.07
N THR A 241 1.57 16.61 -9.82
CA THR A 241 1.18 15.83 -11.00
C THR A 241 0.40 14.60 -10.58
N ILE A 242 -0.89 14.57 -10.87
CA ILE A 242 -1.76 13.43 -10.64
C ILE A 242 -1.93 12.71 -11.98
N THR A 243 -1.50 11.44 -12.05
CA THR A 243 -1.69 10.62 -13.25
C THR A 243 -2.61 9.46 -12.91
N PHE A 244 -3.74 9.38 -13.61
CA PHE A 244 -4.65 8.24 -13.53
C PHE A 244 -4.39 7.30 -14.70
N GLY A 245 -4.02 6.06 -14.41
CA GLY A 245 -4.08 4.93 -15.34
C GLY A 245 -5.33 4.10 -15.09
N ASN A 246 -5.73 3.28 -16.02
CA ASN A 246 -6.88 2.34 -15.95
C ASN A 246 -8.23 2.85 -16.47
N LEU A 247 -8.25 3.95 -17.21
CA LEU A 247 -9.42 4.32 -18.01
C LEU A 247 -9.26 3.72 -19.43
N ASN A 248 -9.52 2.41 -19.54
CA ASN A 248 -9.30 1.66 -20.77
C ASN A 248 -10.59 1.49 -21.54
N PHE A 249 -10.50 1.59 -22.88
CA PHE A 249 -11.64 1.48 -23.77
C PHE A 249 -11.59 0.22 -24.62
N ASP A 250 -12.74 -0.31 -24.95
CA ASP A 250 -12.87 -1.35 -25.94
C ASP A 250 -12.38 -0.92 -27.31
N PHE A 251 -12.10 -1.92 -28.17
CA PHE A 251 -11.71 -1.66 -29.53
C PHE A 251 -12.77 -0.80 -30.26
N ASN A 252 -12.30 0.28 -30.87
CA ASN A 252 -13.14 1.23 -31.61
C ASN A 252 -14.28 1.89 -30.80
N LYS A 253 -14.21 1.87 -29.45
CA LYS A 253 -15.19 2.52 -28.58
C LYS A 253 -14.61 3.75 -27.88
N PHE A 254 -15.49 4.67 -27.51
CA PHE A 254 -15.20 5.90 -26.77
C PHE A 254 -16.27 6.21 -25.68
N GLN A 255 -17.26 5.33 -25.53
CA GLN A 255 -18.28 5.45 -24.48
C GLN A 255 -17.70 4.99 -23.16
N ILE A 256 -18.06 5.70 -22.09
CA ILE A 256 -17.80 5.27 -20.72
C ILE A 256 -18.62 4.02 -20.44
N THR A 257 -17.99 3.01 -19.85
CA THR A 257 -18.66 1.77 -19.42
C THR A 257 -18.85 1.78 -17.90
N LYS A 258 -19.73 0.92 -17.40
CA LYS A 258 -19.96 0.77 -15.94
C LYS A 258 -18.69 0.36 -15.19
N GLU A 259 -17.82 -0.41 -15.83
CA GLU A 259 -16.55 -0.86 -15.26
C GLU A 259 -15.54 0.29 -15.09
N MET A 260 -15.70 1.39 -15.84
CA MET A 260 -14.87 2.59 -15.72
C MET A 260 -15.36 3.55 -14.64
N GLU A 261 -16.63 3.48 -14.24
CA GLU A 261 -17.25 4.44 -13.30
C GLU A 261 -16.51 4.51 -11.96
N PRO A 262 -16.13 3.40 -11.29
CA PRO A 262 -15.41 3.48 -10.01
C PRO A 262 -14.06 4.21 -10.12
N ALA A 263 -13.33 4.04 -11.23
CA ALA A 263 -12.08 4.75 -11.47
C ALA A 263 -12.29 6.24 -11.73
N LEU A 264 -13.38 6.58 -12.43
CA LEU A 264 -13.76 7.97 -12.69
C LEU A 264 -14.27 8.69 -11.42
N GLU A 265 -14.98 7.99 -10.54
CA GLU A 265 -15.39 8.53 -9.23
C GLU A 265 -14.18 8.85 -8.36
N GLN A 266 -13.20 7.94 -8.29
CA GLN A 266 -11.94 8.19 -7.59
C GLN A 266 -11.19 9.39 -8.19
N ALA A 267 -11.11 9.46 -9.52
CA ALA A 267 -10.51 10.59 -10.21
C ALA A 267 -11.21 11.90 -9.86
N LEU A 268 -12.54 11.92 -9.88
CA LEU A 268 -13.36 13.09 -9.56
C LEU A 268 -13.08 13.63 -8.14
N VAL A 269 -12.96 12.74 -7.14
CA VAL A 269 -12.64 13.13 -5.75
C VAL A 269 -11.26 13.79 -5.71
N LEU A 270 -10.24 13.16 -6.28
CA LEU A 270 -8.87 13.66 -6.26
C LEU A 270 -8.72 14.99 -7.04
N LEU A 271 -9.43 15.14 -8.17
CA LEU A 271 -9.46 16.37 -8.94
C LEU A 271 -10.14 17.51 -8.19
N LYS A 272 -11.22 17.23 -7.42
CA LYS A 272 -11.91 18.24 -6.58
C LYS A 272 -11.04 18.71 -5.42
N GLU A 273 -10.27 17.81 -4.82
CA GLU A 273 -9.35 18.12 -3.72
C GLU A 273 -8.04 18.78 -4.17
N SER A 274 -7.70 18.64 -5.46
CA SER A 274 -6.47 19.19 -6.03
C SER A 274 -6.50 20.71 -6.10
N ALA A 275 -5.37 21.31 -5.72
CA ALA A 275 -5.13 22.75 -5.84
C ALA A 275 -4.74 23.19 -7.26
N CYS A 276 -4.61 22.27 -8.22
CA CYS A 276 -4.27 22.58 -9.60
C CYS A 276 -5.39 23.36 -10.29
N ASP A 277 -5.06 24.39 -11.04
CA ASP A 277 -6.05 25.22 -11.74
C ASP A 277 -6.64 24.51 -12.96
N LYS A 278 -5.83 23.68 -13.66
CA LYS A 278 -6.22 23.00 -14.90
C LYS A 278 -5.69 21.58 -14.97
N PHE A 279 -6.42 20.75 -15.69
CA PHE A 279 -6.10 19.34 -15.93
C PHE A 279 -6.16 19.04 -17.42
N THR A 280 -5.16 18.33 -17.92
CA THR A 280 -5.16 17.81 -19.29
C THR A 280 -5.66 16.37 -19.29
N ILE A 281 -6.69 16.10 -20.10
CA ILE A 281 -7.24 14.76 -20.31
C ILE A 281 -6.74 14.26 -21.67
N THR A 282 -5.82 13.32 -21.67
CA THR A 282 -5.16 12.84 -22.89
C THR A 282 -5.66 11.46 -23.28
N GLY A 283 -6.32 11.37 -24.45
CA GLY A 283 -6.76 10.10 -25.01
C GLY A 283 -5.69 9.47 -25.92
N HIS A 284 -5.64 8.13 -25.90
CA HIS A 284 -4.74 7.32 -26.70
C HIS A 284 -5.49 6.19 -27.40
N THR A 285 -4.87 5.63 -28.45
CA THR A 285 -5.35 4.42 -29.13
C THR A 285 -4.23 3.38 -29.24
N ASP A 286 -4.61 2.16 -29.58
CA ASP A 286 -3.66 1.17 -30.09
C ASP A 286 -3.15 1.55 -31.50
N ASN A 287 -2.31 0.71 -32.09
CA ASN A 287 -1.72 0.96 -33.41
C ASN A 287 -2.63 0.58 -34.60
N ILE A 288 -3.81 0.01 -34.36
CA ILE A 288 -4.72 -0.44 -35.42
C ILE A 288 -5.43 0.76 -36.05
N GLY A 289 -5.38 0.85 -37.38
CA GLY A 289 -6.00 1.94 -38.17
C GLY A 289 -5.07 3.09 -38.54
N GLY A 290 -5.55 4.01 -39.35
CA GLY A 290 -4.79 5.16 -39.84
C GLY A 290 -4.60 6.25 -38.79
N VAL A 291 -3.56 7.09 -38.95
CA VAL A 291 -3.25 8.19 -38.03
C VAL A 291 -4.42 9.16 -37.85
N PRO A 292 -5.07 9.68 -38.93
CA PRO A 292 -6.17 10.65 -38.79
C PRO A 292 -7.38 10.05 -38.05
N TYR A 293 -7.65 8.77 -38.27
CA TYR A 293 -8.75 8.07 -37.59
C TYR A 293 -8.47 7.94 -36.10
N ASN A 294 -7.27 7.46 -35.73
CA ASN A 294 -6.87 7.29 -34.34
C ASN A 294 -6.79 8.64 -33.60
N GLN A 295 -6.39 9.70 -34.28
CA GLN A 295 -6.41 11.04 -33.72
C GLN A 295 -7.84 11.41 -33.26
N LYS A 296 -8.83 11.31 -34.17
CA LYS A 296 -10.24 11.60 -33.87
C LYS A 296 -10.81 10.66 -32.77
N LEU A 297 -10.43 9.38 -32.78
CA LEU A 297 -10.91 8.42 -31.78
C LEU A 297 -10.36 8.76 -30.39
N SER A 298 -9.09 9.13 -30.31
CA SER A 298 -8.47 9.54 -29.04
C SER A 298 -9.07 10.84 -28.47
N GLU A 299 -9.37 11.81 -29.32
CA GLU A 299 -10.08 13.04 -28.94
C GLU A 299 -11.48 12.75 -28.38
N ARG A 300 -12.24 11.84 -29.02
CA ARG A 300 -13.56 11.42 -28.54
C ARG A 300 -13.47 10.74 -27.18
N ARG A 301 -12.45 9.91 -26.92
CA ARG A 301 -12.22 9.28 -25.62
C ARG A 301 -11.96 10.32 -24.53
N ALA A 302 -11.05 11.25 -24.79
CA ALA A 302 -10.77 12.35 -23.88
C ALA A 302 -12.01 13.20 -23.60
N ALA A 303 -12.80 13.53 -24.64
CA ALA A 303 -14.04 14.27 -24.49
C ALA A 303 -15.11 13.51 -23.69
N SER A 304 -15.20 12.18 -23.83
CA SER A 304 -16.14 11.36 -23.05
C SER A 304 -15.81 11.38 -21.58
N VAL A 305 -14.54 11.29 -21.21
CA VAL A 305 -14.09 11.39 -19.80
C VAL A 305 -14.34 12.80 -19.27
N ALA A 306 -14.01 13.85 -20.02
CA ALA A 306 -14.25 15.23 -19.64
C ALA A 306 -15.76 15.50 -19.42
N LYS A 307 -16.61 14.99 -20.31
CA LYS A 307 -18.04 15.08 -20.19
C LYS A 307 -18.57 14.38 -18.94
N TRP A 308 -18.11 13.15 -18.69
CA TRP A 308 -18.51 12.40 -17.51
C TRP A 308 -18.16 13.17 -16.22
N LEU A 309 -16.94 13.68 -16.09
CA LEU A 309 -16.50 14.48 -14.95
C LEU A 309 -17.37 15.74 -14.78
N THR A 310 -17.72 16.39 -15.87
CA THR A 310 -18.58 17.60 -15.85
C THR A 310 -20.00 17.27 -15.42
N ASP A 311 -20.57 16.19 -15.94
CA ASP A 311 -21.91 15.72 -15.58
C ASP A 311 -21.99 15.35 -14.08
N HIS A 312 -20.84 14.97 -13.47
CA HIS A 312 -20.73 14.66 -12.03
C HIS A 312 -20.23 15.86 -11.18
N GLY A 313 -20.36 17.06 -11.71
CA GLY A 313 -20.16 18.31 -10.97
C GLY A 313 -18.72 18.79 -10.87
N PHE A 314 -17.86 18.42 -11.82
CA PHE A 314 -16.54 19.04 -11.98
C PHE A 314 -16.61 20.25 -12.91
N ASN A 315 -15.82 21.28 -12.62
CA ASN A 315 -15.82 22.50 -13.43
C ASN A 315 -15.16 22.27 -14.80
N ALA A 316 -15.94 22.37 -15.88
CA ALA A 316 -15.48 22.17 -17.25
C ALA A 316 -14.31 23.11 -17.65
N SER A 317 -14.27 24.34 -17.11
CA SER A 317 -13.19 25.30 -17.42
C SER A 317 -11.80 24.87 -16.92
N ARG A 318 -11.75 23.89 -16.02
CA ARG A 318 -10.52 23.29 -15.51
C ARG A 318 -10.05 22.09 -16.32
N LEU A 319 -10.81 21.63 -17.32
CA LEU A 319 -10.53 20.44 -18.14
C LEU A 319 -10.06 20.84 -19.54
N ASN A 320 -8.96 20.25 -20.01
CA ASN A 320 -8.44 20.41 -21.35
C ASN A 320 -8.34 19.02 -22.03
N PRO A 321 -9.41 18.54 -22.69
CA PRO A 321 -9.38 17.26 -23.40
C PRO A 321 -8.59 17.36 -24.70
N GLN A 322 -7.66 16.41 -24.93
CA GLN A 322 -6.87 16.31 -26.16
C GLN A 322 -6.63 14.85 -26.56
N GLY A 323 -6.39 14.60 -27.83
CA GLY A 323 -6.04 13.28 -28.35
C GLY A 323 -4.59 13.24 -28.83
N LYS A 324 -3.93 12.12 -28.61
CA LYS A 324 -2.57 11.80 -29.12
C LYS A 324 -2.59 10.66 -30.14
N GLY A 325 -3.78 10.15 -30.45
CA GLY A 325 -3.92 9.05 -31.38
C GLY A 325 -3.08 7.84 -30.95
N LYS A 326 -2.38 7.23 -31.92
CA LYS A 326 -1.51 6.07 -31.72
C LYS A 326 -0.01 6.42 -31.59
N LEU A 327 0.32 7.71 -31.49
CA LEU A 327 1.72 8.17 -31.60
C LEU A 327 2.51 8.01 -30.30
N GLU A 328 1.84 7.84 -29.18
CA GLU A 328 2.47 7.70 -27.86
C GLU A 328 2.04 6.37 -27.19
N PRO A 329 2.47 5.20 -27.72
CA PRO A 329 2.17 3.92 -27.11
C PRO A 329 2.98 3.77 -25.81
N LYS A 330 2.35 3.21 -24.78
CA LYS A 330 2.97 2.95 -23.47
C LYS A 330 3.24 1.46 -23.26
N PHE A 331 2.52 0.63 -24.01
CA PHE A 331 2.56 -0.82 -23.93
C PHE A 331 2.82 -1.45 -25.30
N ASP A 332 3.23 -2.71 -25.32
CA ASP A 332 3.54 -3.44 -26.56
C ASP A 332 2.28 -3.67 -27.42
N ASN A 333 2.23 -3.02 -28.56
CA ASN A 333 1.13 -3.16 -29.52
C ASN A 333 1.09 -4.52 -30.25
N ASN A 334 2.11 -5.36 -30.14
CA ASN A 334 2.13 -6.69 -30.75
C ASN A 334 1.23 -7.67 -29.97
N THR A 335 1.00 -7.42 -28.69
CA THR A 335 0.12 -8.24 -27.85
C THR A 335 -1.31 -7.70 -27.80
N ALA A 336 -2.29 -8.57 -27.65
CA ALA A 336 -3.70 -8.16 -27.49
C ALA A 336 -3.90 -7.33 -26.22
N GLU A 337 -3.22 -7.71 -25.13
CA GLU A 337 -3.25 -7.02 -23.85
C GLU A 337 -2.60 -5.64 -23.94
N GLY A 338 -1.41 -5.53 -24.52
CA GLY A 338 -0.74 -4.25 -24.70
C GLY A 338 -1.56 -3.28 -25.55
N ARG A 339 -2.22 -3.76 -26.62
CA ARG A 339 -3.19 -2.94 -27.37
C ARG A 339 -4.36 -2.49 -26.52
N HIS A 340 -4.91 -3.37 -25.67
CA HIS A 340 -5.98 -2.99 -24.72
C HIS A 340 -5.52 -1.88 -23.77
N LEU A 341 -4.34 -2.00 -23.21
CA LEU A 341 -3.75 -1.01 -22.31
C LEU A 341 -3.38 0.31 -23.01
N ASN A 342 -3.08 0.28 -24.31
CA ASN A 342 -2.86 1.49 -25.11
C ASN A 342 -4.16 2.24 -25.42
N ARG A 343 -5.32 1.60 -25.43
CA ARG A 343 -6.64 2.22 -25.59
C ARG A 343 -7.09 2.88 -24.28
N ARG A 344 -6.42 3.92 -23.85
CA ARG A 344 -6.56 4.54 -22.54
C ARG A 344 -6.78 6.04 -22.60
N VAL A 345 -7.20 6.57 -21.45
CA VAL A 345 -7.18 8.02 -21.17
C VAL A 345 -6.33 8.25 -19.91
N GLU A 346 -5.49 9.25 -19.98
CA GLU A 346 -4.69 9.75 -18.86
C GLU A 346 -5.19 11.15 -18.45
N ILE A 347 -5.21 11.44 -17.16
CA ILE A 347 -5.51 12.77 -16.63
C ILE A 347 -4.23 13.25 -15.92
N SER A 348 -3.74 14.39 -16.35
CA SER A 348 -2.53 14.99 -15.77
C SER A 348 -2.77 16.45 -15.39
N THR A 349 -1.97 16.97 -14.47
CA THR A 349 -1.91 18.39 -14.14
C THR A 349 -0.97 19.11 -15.11
N ASN A 350 -1.26 20.36 -15.43
CA ASN A 350 -0.38 21.23 -16.22
C ASN A 350 0.45 22.10 -15.28
#